data_4f2e53d522f3ef8e236e5cb9bfffb7d1
#
_entry.id   4f2e53d522f3ef8e236e5cb9bfffb7d1
#
_cell.length_a   1.000
_cell.length_b   1.000
_cell.length_c   1.000
_cell.angle_alpha   90.00
_cell.angle_beta   90.00
_cell.angle_gamma   90.00
#
_symmetry.space_group_name_H-M   'P 1'
#
loop_
_entity.id
_entity.type
_entity.pdbx_description
1 polymer ?
#
loop_
_entity_poly.entity_id
_entity_poly.type
_entity_poly.pdbx_seq_one_letter_code
_entity_poly.pdbx_strand_id
1 'polypeptide(L)'
;MKKANYIFIVILYYFIMGILNKEIPMIALTITSVLIILLPDIFRKKIHINEYIKFSYLLFMFFFLILGATVGMYKKVYFYDSIAHFITGVGASILSLFIMNKLKRYNEKDKWFNVLFIISFSLFIAAFWEMTEFTIDNIFNIDVQKAALTGVFDTMKDII
;
A
#
# COMPACT_ATOMS: atom_id res chain seq x y z
N MET A 1 7.99 14.09 -15.61
CA MET A 1 6.69 14.74 -15.39
C MET A 1 5.56 14.24 -16.29
N LYS A 2 5.75 13.97 -17.61
CA LYS A 2 4.64 13.53 -18.49
C LYS A 2 4.00 12.19 -18.13
N LYS A 3 4.72 11.25 -17.51
CA LYS A 3 4.21 9.89 -17.19
C LYS A 3 3.25 9.86 -15.98
N ALA A 4 3.33 10.82 -15.06
CA ALA A 4 2.42 10.91 -13.91
C ALA A 4 1.01 11.39 -14.29
N ASN A 5 0.87 12.07 -15.41
CA ASN A 5 -0.42 12.65 -15.82
C ASN A 5 -1.47 11.56 -16.14
N TYR A 6 -1.06 10.39 -16.62
CA TYR A 6 -2.00 9.29 -16.92
C TYR A 6 -2.70 8.75 -15.66
N ILE A 7 -1.99 8.73 -14.53
CA ILE A 7 -2.57 8.30 -13.25
C ILE A 7 -3.70 9.25 -12.86
N PHE A 8 -3.49 10.55 -12.97
CA PHE A 8 -4.52 11.55 -12.66
C PHE A 8 -5.72 11.50 -13.60
N ILE A 9 -5.52 11.13 -14.87
CA ILE A 9 -6.63 10.94 -15.81
C ILE A 9 -7.52 9.76 -15.37
N VAL A 10 -6.93 8.65 -14.96
CA VAL A 10 -7.67 7.49 -14.44
C VAL A 10 -8.44 7.87 -13.17
N ILE A 11 -7.79 8.56 -12.22
CA ILE A 11 -8.43 9.01 -10.99
C ILE A 11 -9.61 9.95 -11.30
N LEU A 12 -9.42 10.91 -12.20
CA LEU A 12 -10.46 11.84 -12.61
C LEU A 12 -11.65 11.11 -13.24
N TYR A 13 -11.40 10.12 -14.08
CA TYR A 13 -12.47 9.30 -14.66
C TYR A 13 -13.32 8.63 -13.56
N TYR A 14 -12.68 7.94 -12.60
CA TYR A 14 -13.41 7.29 -11.51
C TYR A 14 -14.06 8.27 -10.55
N PHE A 15 -13.48 9.46 -10.35
CA PHE A 15 -14.11 10.53 -9.58
C PHE A 15 -15.42 11.00 -10.23
N ILE A 16 -15.40 11.24 -11.56
CA ILE A 16 -16.59 11.63 -12.32
C ILE A 16 -17.64 10.52 -12.26
N MET A 17 -17.24 9.25 -12.46
CA MET A 17 -18.17 8.11 -12.39
C MET A 17 -18.78 7.98 -10.98
N GLY A 18 -17.99 8.19 -9.92
CA GLY A 18 -18.51 8.22 -8.55
C GLY A 18 -19.58 9.29 -8.34
N ILE A 19 -19.40 10.49 -8.90
CA ILE A 19 -20.40 11.56 -8.83
C ILE A 19 -21.66 11.18 -9.61
N LEU A 20 -21.51 10.72 -10.85
CA LEU A 20 -22.65 10.36 -11.71
C LEU A 20 -23.49 9.22 -11.11
N ASN A 21 -22.83 8.22 -10.51
CA ASN A 21 -23.49 7.06 -9.91
C ASN A 21 -23.89 7.32 -8.44
N LYS A 22 -23.56 8.49 -7.86
CA LYS A 22 -23.76 8.84 -6.44
C LYS A 22 -23.09 7.86 -5.47
N GLU A 23 -21.93 7.33 -5.86
CA GLU A 23 -21.15 6.38 -5.07
C GLU A 23 -20.15 7.14 -4.15
N ILE A 24 -20.58 7.52 -2.96
CA ILE A 24 -19.76 8.24 -1.97
C ILE A 24 -18.44 7.54 -1.66
N PRO A 25 -18.37 6.20 -1.48
CA PRO A 25 -17.10 5.51 -1.25
C PRO A 25 -16.09 5.67 -2.38
N MET A 26 -16.54 5.64 -3.63
CA MET A 26 -15.69 5.85 -4.80
C MET A 26 -15.13 7.27 -4.86
N ILE A 27 -15.96 8.27 -4.54
CA ILE A 27 -15.54 9.67 -4.47
C ILE A 27 -14.46 9.84 -3.38
N ALA A 28 -14.72 9.31 -2.18
CA ALA A 28 -13.78 9.39 -1.05
C ALA A 28 -12.44 8.70 -1.40
N LEU A 29 -12.50 7.51 -2.00
CA LEU A 29 -11.31 6.75 -2.41
C LEU A 29 -10.46 7.52 -3.43
N THR A 30 -11.09 8.15 -4.43
CA THR A 30 -10.35 8.92 -5.44
C THR A 30 -9.70 10.18 -4.87
N ILE A 31 -10.37 10.89 -3.95
CA ILE A 31 -9.79 12.03 -3.24
C ILE A 31 -8.60 11.58 -2.39
N THR A 32 -8.77 10.51 -1.62
CA THR A 32 -7.70 9.94 -0.79
C THR A 32 -6.50 9.51 -1.65
N SER A 33 -6.76 8.89 -2.80
CA SER A 33 -5.70 8.49 -3.75
C SER A 33 -4.88 9.69 -4.24
N VAL A 34 -5.51 10.83 -4.56
CA VAL A 34 -4.81 12.05 -4.95
C VAL A 34 -3.92 12.55 -3.80
N LEU A 35 -4.46 12.63 -2.58
CA LEU A 35 -3.70 13.10 -1.42
C LEU A 35 -2.48 12.23 -1.15
N ILE A 36 -2.63 10.89 -1.18
CA ILE A 36 -1.53 9.94 -0.95
C ILE A 36 -0.48 10.04 -2.05
N ILE A 37 -0.88 10.12 -3.33
CA ILE A 37 0.04 10.25 -4.47
C ILE A 37 0.88 11.53 -4.39
N LEU A 38 0.35 12.60 -3.82
CA LEU A 38 1.05 13.87 -3.66
C LEU A 38 1.99 13.91 -2.43
N LEU A 39 1.90 12.95 -1.51
CA LEU A 39 2.73 12.93 -0.28
C LEU A 39 4.24 13.11 -0.54
N PRO A 40 4.88 12.43 -1.52
CA PRO A 40 6.31 12.64 -1.79
C PRO A 40 6.65 14.08 -2.18
N ASP A 41 5.76 14.76 -2.89
CA ASP A 41 5.99 16.14 -3.29
C ASP A 41 5.80 17.12 -2.12
N ILE A 42 4.87 16.83 -1.21
CA ILE A 42 4.64 17.60 0.01
C ILE A 42 5.88 17.51 0.93
N PHE A 43 6.43 16.32 1.10
CA PHE A 43 7.58 16.09 1.98
C PHE A 43 8.94 16.31 1.32
N ARG A 44 9.00 16.58 0.03
CA ARG A 44 10.22 16.75 -0.77
C ARG A 44 11.23 17.74 -0.17
N LYS A 45 10.75 18.79 0.51
CA LYS A 45 11.62 19.77 1.17
C LYS A 45 12.28 19.26 2.44
N LYS A 46 11.67 18.28 3.12
CA LYS A 46 12.16 17.73 4.38
C LYS A 46 12.94 16.42 4.22
N ILE A 47 12.58 15.64 3.19
CA ILE A 47 13.17 14.33 2.93
C ILE A 47 13.74 14.37 1.51
N HIS A 48 15.04 14.06 1.38
CA HIS A 48 15.68 13.96 0.05
C HIS A 48 15.16 12.70 -0.65
N ILE A 49 14.08 12.86 -1.41
CA ILE A 49 13.46 11.78 -2.19
C ILE A 49 14.00 11.90 -3.61
N ASN A 50 14.79 10.91 -4.03
CA ASN A 50 15.27 10.87 -5.41
C ASN A 50 14.16 10.42 -6.38
N GLU A 51 14.37 10.66 -7.67
CA GLU A 51 13.36 10.36 -8.70
C GLU A 51 13.03 8.85 -8.80
N TYR A 52 13.98 7.96 -8.48
CA TYR A 52 13.74 6.51 -8.48
C TYR A 52 12.83 6.09 -7.33
N ILE A 53 13.06 6.62 -6.13
CA ILE A 53 12.19 6.36 -4.97
C ILE A 53 10.79 6.89 -5.25
N LYS A 54 10.68 8.10 -5.79
CA LYS A 54 9.41 8.67 -6.18
C LYS A 54 8.68 7.83 -7.23
N PHE A 55 9.39 7.37 -8.26
CA PHE A 55 8.82 6.52 -9.30
C PHE A 55 8.34 5.18 -8.74
N SER A 56 9.15 4.53 -7.90
CA SER A 56 8.76 3.26 -7.24
C SER A 56 7.53 3.45 -6.36
N TYR A 57 7.46 4.54 -5.61
CA TYR A 57 6.29 4.89 -4.80
C TYR A 57 5.04 5.09 -5.68
N LEU A 58 5.14 5.84 -6.77
CA LEU A 58 4.01 6.08 -7.68
C LEU A 58 3.54 4.78 -8.34
N LEU A 59 4.47 3.92 -8.72
CA LEU A 59 4.15 2.60 -9.29
C LEU A 59 3.42 1.73 -8.26
N PHE A 60 3.90 1.71 -7.02
CA PHE A 60 3.27 1.02 -5.91
C PHE A 60 1.85 1.53 -5.68
N MET A 61 1.67 2.86 -5.56
CA MET A 61 0.34 3.45 -5.36
C MET A 61 -0.59 3.21 -6.55
N PHE A 62 -0.08 3.18 -7.76
CA PHE A 62 -0.86 2.82 -8.94
C PHE A 62 -1.43 1.40 -8.83
N PHE A 63 -0.61 0.42 -8.48
CA PHE A 63 -1.07 -0.95 -8.31
C PHE A 63 -2.10 -1.06 -7.18
N PHE A 64 -1.84 -0.52 -6.00
CA PHE A 64 -2.68 -0.75 -4.83
C PHE A 64 -3.94 0.12 -4.82
N LEU A 65 -3.80 1.43 -5.02
CA LEU A 65 -4.94 2.35 -4.93
C LEU A 65 -5.75 2.39 -6.23
N ILE A 66 -5.07 2.52 -7.37
CA ILE A 66 -5.78 2.72 -8.64
C ILE A 66 -6.30 1.38 -9.17
N LEU A 67 -5.43 0.43 -9.45
CA LEU A 67 -5.86 -0.87 -9.98
C LEU A 67 -6.58 -1.70 -8.92
N GLY A 68 -6.04 -1.79 -7.72
CA GLY A 68 -6.59 -2.59 -6.64
C GLY A 68 -7.95 -2.09 -6.19
N ALA A 69 -7.98 -0.92 -5.56
CA ALA A 69 -9.17 -0.39 -4.92
C ALA A 69 -10.10 0.33 -5.90
N THR A 70 -9.59 1.27 -6.74
CA THR A 70 -10.45 2.10 -7.60
C THR A 70 -11.03 1.33 -8.78
N VAL A 71 -10.21 0.57 -9.52
CA VAL A 71 -10.66 -0.30 -10.62
C VAL A 71 -11.35 -1.57 -10.09
N GLY A 72 -11.10 -1.91 -8.83
CA GLY A 72 -11.71 -3.03 -8.14
C GLY A 72 -11.07 -4.38 -8.43
N MET A 73 -9.76 -4.42 -8.72
CA MET A 73 -9.04 -5.67 -8.98
C MET A 73 -9.04 -6.59 -7.75
N TYR A 74 -9.06 -6.06 -6.52
CA TYR A 74 -9.25 -6.84 -5.29
C TYR A 74 -10.54 -7.68 -5.29
N LYS A 75 -11.60 -7.22 -5.99
CA LYS A 75 -12.86 -7.95 -6.09
C LYS A 75 -12.94 -8.85 -7.35
N LYS A 76 -12.23 -8.48 -8.42
CA LYS A 76 -12.33 -9.14 -9.73
C LYS A 76 -11.35 -10.29 -9.90
N VAL A 77 -10.19 -10.22 -9.24
CA VAL A 77 -9.09 -11.17 -9.42
C VAL A 77 -8.79 -11.82 -8.07
N TYR A 78 -9.11 -13.09 -7.95
CA TYR A 78 -9.04 -13.86 -6.69
C TYR A 78 -7.69 -13.75 -5.96
N PHE A 79 -6.57 -13.79 -6.69
CA PHE A 79 -5.23 -13.77 -6.10
C PHE A 79 -4.57 -12.38 -6.08
N TYR A 80 -5.30 -11.32 -6.47
CA TYR A 80 -4.74 -9.96 -6.55
C TYR A 80 -4.28 -9.46 -5.18
N ASP A 81 -5.04 -9.74 -4.17
CA ASP A 81 -4.75 -9.39 -2.78
C ASP A 81 -3.46 -10.05 -2.28
N SER A 82 -3.34 -11.35 -2.43
CA SER A 82 -2.12 -12.07 -2.05
C SER A 82 -0.86 -11.58 -2.80
N ILE A 83 -0.99 -11.20 -4.09
CA ILE A 83 0.11 -10.57 -4.83
C ILE A 83 0.43 -9.20 -4.22
N ALA A 84 -0.59 -8.43 -3.84
CA ALA A 84 -0.41 -7.14 -3.21
C ALA A 84 0.36 -7.28 -1.89
N HIS A 85 -0.04 -8.19 -1.01
CA HIS A 85 0.65 -8.48 0.26
C HIS A 85 2.09 -8.96 0.03
N PHE A 86 2.32 -9.86 -0.92
CA PHE A 86 3.67 -10.29 -1.29
C PHE A 86 4.58 -9.13 -1.72
N ILE A 87 4.10 -8.26 -2.63
CA ILE A 87 4.86 -7.08 -3.08
C ILE A 87 5.13 -6.13 -1.91
N THR A 88 4.15 -5.95 -1.02
CA THR A 88 4.31 -5.13 0.19
C THR A 88 5.38 -5.71 1.12
N GLY A 89 5.40 -7.03 1.32
CA GLY A 89 6.42 -7.72 2.12
C GLY A 89 7.84 -7.54 1.56
N VAL A 90 7.99 -7.66 0.22
CA VAL A 90 9.28 -7.36 -0.45
C VAL A 90 9.66 -5.89 -0.25
N GLY A 91 8.71 -4.96 -0.42
CA GLY A 91 8.95 -3.54 -0.19
C GLY A 91 9.35 -3.22 1.26
N ALA A 92 8.70 -3.83 2.23
CA ALA A 92 9.02 -3.70 3.65
C ALA A 92 10.43 -4.24 3.96
N SER A 93 10.82 -5.37 3.34
CA SER A 93 12.16 -5.93 3.47
C SER A 93 13.25 -4.97 2.96
N ILE A 94 13.03 -4.36 1.79
CA ILE A 94 13.95 -3.35 1.23
C ILE A 94 14.00 -2.11 2.13
N LEU A 95 12.85 -1.66 2.63
CA LEU A 95 12.77 -0.52 3.54
C LEU A 95 13.51 -0.80 4.85
N SER A 96 13.41 -2.01 5.39
CA SER A 96 14.14 -2.40 6.62
C SER A 96 15.65 -2.31 6.42
N LEU A 97 16.18 -2.80 5.29
CA LEU A 97 17.60 -2.66 4.94
C LEU A 97 18.01 -1.21 4.82
N PHE A 98 17.20 -0.37 4.18
CA PHE A 98 17.46 1.06 4.08
C PHE A 98 17.54 1.72 5.47
N ILE A 99 16.62 1.39 6.38
CA ILE A 99 16.58 1.90 7.76
C ILE A 99 17.84 1.47 8.51
N MET A 100 18.20 0.18 8.46
CA MET A 100 19.39 -0.35 9.11
C MET A 100 20.65 0.38 8.64
N ASN A 101 20.81 0.56 7.33
CA ASN A 101 21.95 1.28 6.75
C ASN A 101 21.98 2.76 7.22
N LYS A 102 20.84 3.44 7.17
CA LYS A 102 20.73 4.85 7.59
C LYS A 102 21.04 5.04 9.06
N LEU A 103 20.64 4.10 9.90
CA LEU A 103 20.93 4.09 11.34
C LEU A 103 22.33 3.54 11.68
N LYS A 104 23.13 3.15 10.66
CA LYS A 104 24.45 2.52 10.83
C LYS A 104 24.42 1.26 11.71
N ARG A 105 23.33 0.50 11.62
CA ARG A 105 23.10 -0.75 12.35
C ARG A 105 23.30 -2.00 11.50
N TYR A 106 23.38 -1.87 10.18
CA TYR A 106 23.70 -2.98 9.30
C TYR A 106 25.14 -3.42 9.50
N ASN A 107 25.35 -4.71 9.76
CA ASN A 107 26.68 -5.29 9.95
C ASN A 107 26.74 -6.63 9.16
N GLU A 108 27.63 -6.69 8.18
CA GLU A 108 27.81 -7.91 7.35
C GLU A 108 28.24 -9.14 8.16
N LYS A 109 28.88 -8.93 9.31
CA LYS A 109 29.32 -10.02 10.21
C LYS A 109 28.17 -10.57 11.05
N ASP A 110 27.12 -9.79 11.25
CA ASP A 110 25.96 -10.16 12.08
C ASP A 110 24.73 -10.52 11.22
N LYS A 111 24.91 -11.56 10.41
CA LYS A 111 23.88 -11.98 9.45
C LYS A 111 22.55 -12.36 10.12
N TRP A 112 22.62 -12.99 11.27
CA TRP A 112 21.43 -13.43 12.00
C TRP A 112 20.57 -12.24 12.48
N PHE A 113 21.21 -11.22 13.04
CA PHE A 113 20.50 -10.01 13.44
C PHE A 113 19.88 -9.31 12.25
N ASN A 114 20.62 -9.17 11.14
CA ASN A 114 20.11 -8.54 9.93
C ASN A 114 18.85 -9.28 9.40
N VAL A 115 18.91 -10.61 9.28
CA VAL A 115 17.79 -11.43 8.82
C VAL A 115 16.60 -11.33 9.78
N LEU A 116 16.84 -11.45 11.09
CA LEU A 116 15.80 -11.35 12.09
C LEU A 116 15.10 -9.97 12.05
N PHE A 117 15.87 -8.90 11.92
CA PHE A 117 15.31 -7.55 11.83
C PHE A 117 14.46 -7.39 10.55
N ILE A 118 14.94 -7.86 9.39
CA ILE A 118 14.21 -7.79 8.12
C ILE A 118 12.87 -8.53 8.23
N ILE A 119 12.88 -9.77 8.73
CA ILE A 119 11.68 -10.58 8.89
C ILE A 119 10.72 -9.91 9.88
N SER A 120 11.20 -9.52 11.06
CA SER A 120 10.37 -8.89 12.09
C SER A 120 9.75 -7.59 11.61
N PHE A 121 10.49 -6.77 10.87
CA PHE A 121 9.98 -5.52 10.32
C PHE A 121 8.92 -5.77 9.25
N SER A 122 9.13 -6.74 8.36
CA SER A 122 8.15 -7.10 7.33
C SER A 122 6.86 -7.65 7.94
N LEU A 123 6.96 -8.54 8.92
CA LEU A 123 5.80 -9.06 9.66
C LEU A 123 5.08 -7.93 10.42
N PHE A 124 5.81 -6.99 11.02
CA PHE A 124 5.22 -5.82 11.68
C PHE A 124 4.39 -4.99 10.70
N ILE A 125 4.92 -4.71 9.50
CA ILE A 125 4.20 -3.94 8.49
C ILE A 125 2.94 -4.69 8.01
N ALA A 126 3.04 -6.00 7.77
CA ALA A 126 1.90 -6.82 7.37
C ALA A 126 0.82 -6.84 8.46
N ALA A 127 1.20 -7.12 9.71
CA ALA A 127 0.26 -7.13 10.84
C ALA A 127 -0.37 -5.74 11.07
N PHE A 128 0.40 -4.67 10.94
CA PHE A 128 -0.11 -3.30 11.06
C PHE A 128 -1.14 -2.98 9.98
N TRP A 129 -0.94 -3.48 8.76
CA TRP A 129 -1.88 -3.33 7.67
C TRP A 129 -3.20 -4.06 7.98
N GLU A 130 -3.15 -5.32 8.38
CA GLU A 130 -4.33 -6.09 8.79
C GLU A 130 -5.10 -5.45 9.94
N MET A 131 -4.39 -4.94 10.95
CA MET A 131 -5.01 -4.18 12.03
C MET A 131 -5.71 -2.91 11.53
N THR A 132 -5.16 -2.27 10.50
CA THR A 132 -5.76 -1.08 9.87
C THR A 132 -7.04 -1.46 9.13
N GLU A 133 -7.03 -2.54 8.35
CA GLU A 133 -8.22 -3.05 7.65
C GLU A 133 -9.32 -3.45 8.65
N PHE A 134 -8.97 -4.19 9.70
CA PHE A 134 -9.89 -4.52 10.78
C PHE A 134 -10.53 -3.27 11.40
N THR A 135 -9.72 -2.24 11.65
CA THR A 135 -10.22 -0.99 12.24
C THR A 135 -11.18 -0.27 11.29
N ILE A 136 -10.84 -0.21 10.00
CA ILE A 136 -11.69 0.39 8.96
C ILE A 136 -13.02 -0.37 8.85
N ASP A 137 -13.00 -1.70 8.86
CA ASP A 137 -14.18 -2.53 8.76
C ASP A 137 -15.14 -2.28 9.93
N ASN A 138 -14.59 -2.17 11.15
CA ASN A 138 -15.40 -1.89 12.34
C ASN A 138 -15.96 -0.47 12.37
N ILE A 139 -15.22 0.53 11.90
CA ILE A 139 -15.70 1.93 11.91
C ILE A 139 -16.75 2.16 10.82
N PHE A 140 -16.55 1.61 9.63
CA PHE A 140 -17.39 1.88 8.47
C PHE A 140 -18.40 0.76 8.17
N ASN A 141 -18.39 -0.32 8.94
CA ASN A 141 -19.22 -1.51 8.76
C ASN A 141 -19.12 -2.07 7.31
N ILE A 142 -17.90 -2.30 6.87
CA ILE A 142 -17.52 -2.88 5.57
C ILE A 142 -16.66 -4.12 5.79
N ASP A 143 -16.25 -4.82 4.75
CA ASP A 143 -15.42 -6.03 4.82
C ASP A 143 -14.24 -5.92 3.85
N VAL A 144 -13.29 -5.05 4.17
CA VAL A 144 -12.04 -4.86 3.43
C VAL A 144 -11.11 -6.06 3.67
N GLN A 145 -11.03 -6.47 4.94
CA GLN A 145 -10.24 -7.62 5.42
C GLN A 145 -10.75 -8.97 4.90
N LYS A 146 -11.97 -9.00 4.29
CA LYS A 146 -12.66 -10.22 3.83
C LYS A 146 -12.90 -11.28 4.92
N ALA A 147 -12.80 -10.88 6.18
CA ALA A 147 -12.95 -11.78 7.32
C ALA A 147 -14.38 -12.31 7.49
N ALA A 148 -15.39 -11.65 6.89
CA ALA A 148 -16.77 -12.11 6.96
C ALA A 148 -16.99 -13.49 6.29
N LEU A 149 -16.21 -13.82 5.25
CA LEU A 149 -16.31 -15.09 4.51
C LEU A 149 -15.25 -16.11 4.92
N THR A 150 -14.04 -15.66 5.24
CA THR A 150 -12.86 -16.50 5.43
C THR A 150 -12.41 -16.58 6.89
N GLY A 151 -12.96 -15.72 7.74
CA GLY A 151 -12.54 -15.59 9.14
C GLY A 151 -11.07 -15.15 9.24
N VAL A 152 -10.37 -15.70 10.23
CA VAL A 152 -8.96 -15.39 10.49
C VAL A 152 -8.02 -15.93 9.40
N PHE A 153 -8.50 -16.83 8.53
CA PHE A 153 -7.64 -17.51 7.55
C PHE A 153 -7.03 -16.54 6.52
N ASP A 154 -7.82 -15.61 6.00
CA ASP A 154 -7.33 -14.61 5.04
C ASP A 154 -6.30 -13.69 5.67
N THR A 155 -6.62 -13.12 6.84
CA THR A 155 -5.70 -12.31 7.63
C THR A 155 -4.35 -12.99 7.88
N MET A 156 -4.37 -14.25 8.31
CA MET A 156 -3.12 -14.99 8.58
C MET A 156 -2.34 -15.30 7.31
N LYS A 157 -3.03 -15.61 6.21
CA LYS A 157 -2.42 -15.83 4.90
C LYS A 157 -1.70 -14.57 4.39
N ASP A 158 -2.28 -13.41 4.63
CA ASP A 158 -1.78 -12.13 4.13
C ASP A 158 -0.65 -11.56 5.02
N ILE A 159 -0.52 -12.04 6.27
CA ILE A 159 0.62 -11.76 7.14
C ILE A 159 1.84 -12.65 6.82
N ILE A 160 1.64 -13.92 6.39
CA ILE A 160 2.69 -14.93 6.18
C ILE A 160 3.23 -14.85 4.76
#